data_5983fcdfb71a7396e8a564eb481159d4
#
_entry.id   5983fcdfb71a7396e8a564eb481159d4
#
_cell.length_a   1.000
_cell.length_b   1.000
_cell.length_c   1.000
_cell.angle_alpha   90.00
_cell.angle_beta   90.00
_cell.angle_gamma   90.00
#
_symmetry.space_group_name_H-M   'P 1'
#
loop_
_entity.id
_entity.type
_entity.pdbx_description
1 polymer ?
#
loop_
_entity_poly.entity_id
_entity_poly.type
_entity_poly.pdbx_seq_one_letter_code
_entity_poly.pdbx_strand_id
1 'polypeptide(L)'
;MSELQPEDINVSTWKIPSPLGIIGSHSDGEFNGMTASWITQVSMEPALIGVGIDNKSVTFKLMNSSDYFTLNMFSPEYTKIFVKFSKPAEYSKGFLNKEPIHLTKNTVPIFQNASVWFELKTTNKIDLGTHTFFIGEIIDCKTKNPDERVAYMGDTRMKYGGVPRGGH
;
A
#
# COMPACT_ATOMS: atom_id res chain seq x y z
N MET A 1 26.55 -1.93 -26.85
CA MET A 1 25.84 -2.09 -25.58
C MET A 1 24.92 -3.28 -25.69
N SER A 2 25.00 -4.25 -24.79
CA SER A 2 24.04 -5.36 -24.74
C SER A 2 22.65 -4.83 -24.43
N GLU A 3 21.65 -5.35 -25.12
CA GLU A 3 20.25 -5.00 -24.84
C GLU A 3 19.90 -5.43 -23.42
N LEU A 4 19.30 -4.52 -22.64
CA LEU A 4 18.95 -4.77 -21.24
C LEU A 4 17.84 -5.83 -21.15
N GLN A 5 18.10 -6.94 -20.48
CA GLN A 5 17.15 -8.04 -20.38
C GLN A 5 16.20 -7.87 -19.18
N PRO A 6 14.90 -8.26 -19.32
CA PRO A 6 13.92 -8.18 -18.21
C PRO A 6 14.37 -8.89 -16.94
N GLU A 7 15.06 -10.04 -17.05
CA GLU A 7 15.60 -10.79 -15.91
C GLU A 7 16.62 -9.98 -15.13
N ASP A 8 17.50 -9.23 -15.79
CA ASP A 8 18.52 -8.39 -15.16
C ASP A 8 17.86 -7.25 -14.37
N ILE A 9 16.82 -6.63 -14.98
CA ILE A 9 16.02 -5.60 -14.29
C ILE A 9 15.36 -6.18 -13.04
N ASN A 10 14.72 -7.35 -13.15
CA ASN A 10 14.02 -7.98 -12.04
C ASN A 10 14.96 -8.33 -10.90
N VAL A 11 16.09 -8.96 -11.18
CA VAL A 11 17.10 -9.31 -10.17
C VAL A 11 17.63 -8.06 -9.48
N SER A 12 17.86 -6.98 -10.24
CA SER A 12 18.39 -5.72 -9.72
C SER A 12 17.36 -4.96 -8.88
N THR A 13 16.13 -4.82 -9.37
CA THR A 13 15.06 -4.08 -8.65
C THR A 13 14.64 -4.79 -7.36
N TRP A 14 14.71 -6.13 -7.31
CA TRP A 14 14.44 -6.87 -6.08
C TRP A 14 15.49 -6.67 -4.98
N LYS A 15 16.63 -6.03 -5.29
CA LYS A 15 17.62 -5.63 -4.28
C LYS A 15 17.27 -4.35 -3.54
N ILE A 16 16.31 -3.58 -4.06
CA ILE A 16 15.84 -2.37 -3.39
C ILE A 16 15.01 -2.81 -2.17
N PRO A 17 15.44 -2.46 -0.94
CA PRO A 17 14.64 -2.75 0.25
C PRO A 17 13.29 -2.07 0.16
N SER A 18 12.22 -2.84 0.30
CA SER A 18 10.86 -2.33 0.19
C SER A 18 10.09 -2.56 1.48
N PRO A 19 9.45 -1.53 2.04
CA PRO A 19 8.51 -1.70 3.13
C PRO A 19 7.30 -2.51 2.66
N LEU A 20 6.48 -2.97 3.59
CA LEU A 20 5.19 -3.57 3.31
C LEU A 20 4.11 -2.85 4.10
N GLY A 21 2.99 -2.60 3.43
CA GLY A 21 1.81 -2.04 4.04
C GLY A 21 0.55 -2.48 3.32
N ILE A 22 -0.60 -2.21 3.94
CA ILE A 22 -1.90 -2.33 3.30
C ILE A 22 -2.46 -0.94 3.09
N ILE A 23 -2.76 -0.63 1.83
CA ILE A 23 -3.46 0.60 1.47
C ILE A 23 -4.95 0.36 1.66
N GLY A 24 -5.55 1.11 2.58
CA GLY A 24 -6.99 1.16 2.77
C GLY A 24 -7.61 2.22 1.88
N SER A 25 -8.66 1.87 1.17
CA SER A 25 -9.35 2.76 0.23
C SER A 25 -10.86 2.61 0.30
N HIS A 26 -11.56 3.68 -0.05
CA HIS A 26 -13.02 3.73 -0.09
C HIS A 26 -13.50 4.75 -1.10
N SER A 27 -14.55 4.42 -1.84
CA SER A 27 -15.35 5.35 -2.65
C SER A 27 -16.72 4.75 -2.88
N ASP A 28 -17.77 5.58 -2.84
CA ASP A 28 -19.15 5.20 -3.17
C ASP A 28 -19.66 3.93 -2.45
N GLY A 29 -19.28 3.75 -1.20
CA GLY A 29 -19.68 2.61 -0.37
C GLY A 29 -18.87 1.32 -0.62
N GLU A 30 -17.93 1.32 -1.55
CA GLU A 30 -17.00 0.23 -1.80
C GLU A 30 -15.73 0.41 -0.98
N PHE A 31 -15.31 -0.61 -0.24
CA PHE A 31 -14.11 -0.62 0.57
C PHE A 31 -13.11 -1.65 0.04
N ASN A 32 -11.83 -1.31 0.08
CA ASN A 32 -10.78 -2.27 -0.25
C ASN A 32 -9.54 -2.10 0.63
N GLY A 33 -8.77 -3.17 0.73
CA GLY A 33 -7.42 -3.19 1.25
C GLY A 33 -6.51 -3.87 0.23
N MET A 34 -5.34 -3.31 -0.04
CA MET A 34 -4.37 -3.88 -0.97
C MET A 34 -2.97 -3.85 -0.39
N THR A 35 -2.28 -4.98 -0.45
CA THR A 35 -0.84 -5.04 -0.12
C THR A 35 -0.05 -4.22 -1.13
N ALA A 36 0.78 -3.31 -0.60
CA ALA A 36 1.67 -2.47 -1.38
C ALA A 36 3.09 -2.50 -0.81
N SER A 37 4.08 -2.35 -1.67
CA SER A 37 5.50 -2.32 -1.31
C SER A 37 6.24 -1.08 -1.83
N TRP A 38 5.68 -0.36 -2.78
CA TRP A 38 6.26 0.89 -3.27
C TRP A 38 5.74 2.07 -2.47
N ILE A 39 6.36 2.27 -1.30
CA ILE A 39 5.95 3.22 -0.26
C ILE A 39 7.18 3.97 0.21
N THR A 40 7.12 5.29 0.26
CA THR A 40 8.20 6.10 0.83
C THR A 40 7.70 7.45 1.33
N GLN A 41 8.37 7.99 2.36
CA GLN A 41 8.23 9.40 2.70
C GLN A 41 8.91 10.25 1.62
N VAL A 42 8.26 11.28 1.13
CA VAL A 42 8.76 12.12 0.01
C VAL A 42 8.92 13.60 0.38
N SER A 43 8.42 14.03 1.52
CA SER A 43 8.61 15.38 2.06
C SER A 43 8.46 15.38 3.58
N MET A 44 9.11 16.34 4.24
CA MET A 44 8.97 16.57 5.69
C MET A 44 8.00 17.69 6.00
N GLU A 45 7.95 18.73 5.18
CA GLU A 45 7.07 19.89 5.38
C GLU A 45 6.56 20.39 4.01
N PRO A 46 5.29 20.10 3.68
CA PRO A 46 4.37 19.22 4.45
C PRO A 46 4.88 17.78 4.51
N ALA A 47 4.41 17.02 5.53
CA ALA A 47 4.75 15.62 5.68
C ALA A 47 3.98 14.79 4.64
N LEU A 48 4.68 14.29 3.63
CA LEU A 48 4.09 13.57 2.49
C LEU A 48 4.60 12.13 2.42
N ILE A 49 3.68 11.23 2.10
CA ILE A 49 3.98 9.83 1.73
C ILE A 49 3.55 9.59 0.29
N GLY A 50 4.44 8.96 -0.49
CA GLY A 50 4.15 8.50 -1.84
C GLY A 50 3.95 6.99 -1.87
N VAL A 51 2.97 6.52 -2.66
CA VAL A 51 2.67 5.10 -2.88
C VAL A 51 2.42 4.82 -4.36
N GLY A 52 3.06 3.78 -4.89
CA GLY A 52 2.86 3.30 -6.26
C GLY A 52 1.73 2.27 -6.31
N ILE A 53 0.69 2.56 -7.07
CA ILE A 53 -0.53 1.74 -7.17
C ILE A 53 -0.72 1.27 -8.61
N ASP A 54 -0.90 -0.04 -8.80
CA ASP A 54 -1.20 -0.63 -10.11
C ASP A 54 -2.51 -0.06 -10.67
N ASN A 55 -2.46 0.51 -11.88
CA ASN A 55 -3.59 1.14 -12.56
C ASN A 55 -4.75 0.18 -12.85
N LYS A 56 -4.53 -1.12 -12.80
CA LYS A 56 -5.59 -2.15 -13.00
C LYS A 56 -6.25 -2.61 -11.70
N SER A 57 -5.76 -2.15 -10.55
CA SER A 57 -6.27 -2.58 -9.24
C SER A 57 -7.59 -1.92 -8.86
N VAL A 58 -8.38 -2.60 -8.03
CA VAL A 58 -9.58 -2.01 -7.39
C VAL A 58 -9.17 -0.80 -6.55
N THR A 59 -8.05 -0.88 -5.85
CA THR A 59 -7.51 0.22 -5.04
C THR A 59 -7.27 1.47 -5.86
N PHE A 60 -6.68 1.35 -7.06
CA PHE A 60 -6.50 2.49 -7.96
C PHE A 60 -7.84 3.17 -8.29
N LYS A 61 -8.86 2.38 -8.68
CA LYS A 61 -10.20 2.89 -8.98
C LYS A 61 -10.77 3.70 -7.82
N LEU A 62 -10.72 3.15 -6.60
CA LEU A 62 -11.24 3.81 -5.40
C LEU A 62 -10.44 5.06 -5.04
N MET A 63 -9.12 5.00 -5.03
CA MET A 63 -8.25 6.15 -4.74
C MET A 63 -8.34 7.25 -5.79
N ASN A 64 -8.61 6.88 -7.04
CA ASN A 64 -8.79 7.88 -8.11
C ASN A 64 -10.08 8.68 -7.97
N SER A 65 -11.09 8.08 -7.33
CA SER A 65 -12.42 8.67 -7.08
C SER A 65 -12.58 9.23 -5.65
N SER A 66 -11.53 9.17 -4.82
CA SER A 66 -11.53 9.66 -3.44
C SER A 66 -10.35 10.58 -3.19
N ASP A 67 -10.49 11.49 -2.22
CA ASP A 67 -9.40 12.37 -1.77
C ASP A 67 -8.60 11.74 -0.64
N TYR A 68 -9.04 10.63 -0.06
CA TYR A 68 -8.44 10.05 1.14
C TYR A 68 -8.12 8.57 0.96
N PHE A 69 -7.03 8.15 1.59
CA PHE A 69 -6.66 6.74 1.73
C PHE A 69 -5.87 6.53 3.02
N THR A 70 -5.64 5.29 3.40
CA THR A 70 -4.82 4.96 4.56
C THR A 70 -3.65 4.08 4.16
N LEU A 71 -2.55 4.21 4.90
CA LEU A 71 -1.44 3.27 4.92
C LEU A 71 -1.41 2.59 6.28
N ASN A 72 -1.47 1.27 6.29
CA ASN A 72 -1.44 0.45 7.50
C ASN A 72 -0.24 -0.49 7.44
N MET A 73 0.63 -0.41 8.43
CA MET A 73 1.84 -1.23 8.52
C MET A 73 1.77 -2.15 9.75
N PHE A 74 2.36 -3.31 9.66
CA PHE A 74 2.19 -4.39 10.65
C PHE A 74 3.55 -4.87 11.15
N SER A 75 3.57 -5.51 12.31
CA SER A 75 4.78 -6.16 12.82
C SER A 75 5.21 -7.34 11.94
N PRO A 76 6.49 -7.74 11.99
CA PRO A 76 6.98 -8.90 11.24
C PRO A 76 6.29 -10.21 11.58
N GLU A 77 5.66 -10.30 12.74
CA GLU A 77 4.91 -11.49 13.17
C GLU A 77 3.56 -11.61 12.44
N TYR A 78 3.08 -10.53 11.82
CA TYR A 78 1.77 -10.44 11.19
C TYR A 78 1.82 -10.56 9.65
N THR A 79 2.89 -11.10 9.09
CA THR A 79 3.15 -11.11 7.62
C THR A 79 2.11 -11.87 6.78
N LYS A 80 1.35 -12.78 7.38
CA LYS A 80 0.26 -13.51 6.67
C LYS A 80 -0.83 -12.58 6.14
N ILE A 81 -0.98 -11.39 6.72
CA ILE A 81 -1.98 -10.41 6.28
C ILE A 81 -1.69 -9.94 4.84
N PHE A 82 -0.43 -9.81 4.46
CA PHE A 82 -0.07 -9.32 3.13
C PHE A 82 -0.49 -10.28 2.01
N VAL A 83 -0.45 -11.59 2.26
CA VAL A 83 -0.97 -12.60 1.32
C VAL A 83 -2.50 -12.49 1.21
N LYS A 84 -3.17 -12.26 2.33
CA LYS A 84 -4.63 -12.13 2.39
C LYS A 84 -5.15 -10.93 1.56
N PHE A 85 -4.35 -9.87 1.45
CA PHE A 85 -4.67 -8.64 0.71
C PHE A 85 -3.93 -8.50 -0.63
N SER A 86 -3.42 -9.60 -1.18
CA SER A 86 -2.89 -9.65 -2.55
C SER A 86 -3.99 -9.71 -3.65
N LYS A 87 -5.25 -9.85 -3.24
CA LYS A 87 -6.46 -9.85 -4.08
C LYS A 87 -7.45 -8.84 -3.52
N PRO A 88 -8.46 -8.40 -4.31
CA PRO A 88 -9.51 -7.52 -3.82
C PRO A 88 -10.15 -8.04 -2.54
N ALA A 89 -10.46 -7.13 -1.63
CA ALA A 89 -11.00 -7.46 -0.32
C ALA A 89 -12.53 -7.50 -0.32
N GLU A 90 -13.09 -8.37 0.51
CA GLU A 90 -14.52 -8.42 0.81
C GLU A 90 -14.80 -7.67 2.11
N TYR A 91 -15.67 -6.64 2.03
CA TYR A 91 -16.12 -5.90 3.20
C TYR A 91 -17.40 -6.51 3.79
N SER A 92 -17.42 -6.74 5.08
CA SER A 92 -18.60 -7.16 5.82
C SER A 92 -18.58 -6.65 7.25
N LYS A 93 -19.56 -5.85 7.64
CA LYS A 93 -19.86 -5.46 9.03
C LYS A 93 -18.63 -5.05 9.86
N GLY A 94 -17.77 -4.17 9.32
CA GLY A 94 -16.57 -3.70 10.02
C GLY A 94 -15.35 -4.60 9.88
N PHE A 95 -15.36 -5.50 8.90
CA PHE A 95 -14.25 -6.37 8.56
C PHE A 95 -13.91 -6.27 7.08
N LEU A 96 -12.61 -6.30 6.74
CA LEU A 96 -12.10 -6.55 5.40
C LEU A 96 -11.38 -7.90 5.40
N ASN A 97 -11.81 -8.85 4.56
CA ASN A 97 -11.29 -10.23 4.55
C ASN A 97 -11.16 -10.84 5.95
N LYS A 98 -12.16 -10.61 6.82
CA LYS A 98 -12.21 -11.04 8.22
C LYS A 98 -11.19 -10.36 9.15
N GLU A 99 -10.46 -9.36 8.67
CA GLU A 99 -9.63 -8.50 9.53
C GLU A 99 -10.46 -7.33 10.06
N PRO A 100 -10.44 -7.08 11.37
CA PRO A 100 -11.24 -6.01 11.96
C PRO A 100 -10.69 -4.65 11.56
N ILE A 101 -11.57 -3.77 11.14
CA ILE A 101 -11.26 -2.39 10.80
C ILE A 101 -12.13 -1.41 11.58
N HIS A 102 -11.69 -0.18 11.64
CA HIS A 102 -12.53 0.97 11.95
C HIS A 102 -12.38 2.02 10.83
N LEU A 103 -13.34 2.91 10.73
CA LEU A 103 -13.32 3.95 9.71
C LEU A 103 -12.85 5.26 10.31
N THR A 104 -12.05 6.01 9.55
CA THR A 104 -11.69 7.39 9.89
C THR A 104 -12.91 8.32 9.73
N LYS A 105 -12.75 9.58 10.08
CA LYS A 105 -13.78 10.62 9.80
C LYS A 105 -14.06 10.79 8.32
N ASN A 106 -13.09 10.47 7.45
CA ASN A 106 -13.21 10.51 6.00
C ASN A 106 -13.63 9.16 5.39
N THR A 107 -14.10 8.23 6.23
CA THR A 107 -14.67 6.94 5.84
C THR A 107 -13.67 6.00 5.16
N VAL A 108 -12.36 6.14 5.43
CA VAL A 108 -11.35 5.20 4.93
C VAL A 108 -10.96 4.18 6.00
N PRO A 109 -10.68 2.90 5.63
CA PRO A 109 -10.48 1.85 6.59
C PRO A 109 -9.10 1.88 7.23
N ILE A 110 -9.04 1.74 8.56
CA ILE A 110 -7.85 1.48 9.34
C ILE A 110 -7.95 0.08 9.92
N PHE A 111 -6.91 -0.72 9.78
CA PHE A 111 -6.84 -2.06 10.36
C PHE A 111 -6.54 -1.99 11.85
N GLN A 112 -7.38 -2.60 12.68
CA GLN A 112 -7.22 -2.56 14.14
C GLN A 112 -5.92 -3.21 14.62
N ASN A 113 -5.38 -4.18 13.86
CA ASN A 113 -4.14 -4.88 14.17
C ASN A 113 -2.87 -4.22 13.57
N ALA A 114 -3.01 -3.08 12.87
CA ALA A 114 -1.84 -2.35 12.38
C ALA A 114 -0.97 -1.85 13.55
N SER A 115 0.35 -1.95 13.43
CA SER A 115 1.33 -1.40 14.40
C SER A 115 1.44 0.11 14.25
N VAL A 116 1.38 0.59 13.03
CA VAL A 116 1.27 2.01 12.68
C VAL A 116 0.32 2.20 11.52
N TRP A 117 -0.43 3.30 11.55
CA TRP A 117 -1.27 3.69 10.44
C TRP A 117 -1.19 5.20 10.20
N PHE A 118 -1.46 5.57 8.96
CA PHE A 118 -1.54 6.96 8.49
C PHE A 118 -2.84 7.14 7.73
N GLU A 119 -3.56 8.22 8.01
CA GLU A 119 -4.59 8.74 7.13
C GLU A 119 -4.00 9.84 6.26
N LEU A 120 -4.22 9.75 4.97
CA LEU A 120 -3.55 10.56 3.95
C LEU A 120 -4.60 11.26 3.08
N LYS A 121 -4.39 12.57 2.88
CA LYS A 121 -5.14 13.33 1.88
C LYS A 121 -4.32 13.42 0.61
N THR A 122 -4.85 12.94 -0.49
CA THR A 122 -4.17 12.96 -1.79
C THR A 122 -3.91 14.41 -2.23
N THR A 123 -2.66 14.73 -2.52
CA THR A 123 -2.24 16.05 -3.04
C THR A 123 -1.87 15.98 -4.51
N ASN A 124 -1.28 14.86 -4.96
CA ASN A 124 -0.81 14.68 -6.32
C ASN A 124 -1.02 13.24 -6.78
N LYS A 125 -1.22 13.09 -8.09
CA LYS A 125 -1.29 11.79 -8.79
C LYS A 125 -0.40 11.90 -10.02
N ILE A 126 0.57 10.99 -10.16
CA ILE A 126 1.52 10.97 -11.27
C ILE A 126 1.37 9.64 -11.99
N ASP A 127 0.87 9.66 -13.23
CA ASP A 127 0.79 8.48 -14.07
C ASP A 127 2.19 8.13 -14.58
N LEU A 128 2.62 6.89 -14.30
CA LEU A 128 3.93 6.35 -14.66
C LEU A 128 3.81 5.17 -15.64
N GLY A 129 2.67 5.01 -16.28
CA GLY A 129 2.38 3.93 -17.23
C GLY A 129 1.61 2.78 -16.61
N THR A 130 2.25 1.79 -16.01
CA THR A 130 1.57 0.65 -15.35
C THR A 130 1.03 0.99 -13.97
N HIS A 131 1.61 1.99 -13.32
CA HIS A 131 1.28 2.44 -11.97
C HIS A 131 1.08 3.94 -11.94
N THR A 132 0.25 4.37 -11.03
CA THR A 132 0.14 5.78 -10.62
C THR A 132 0.78 5.96 -9.26
N PHE A 133 1.64 6.97 -9.16
CA PHE A 133 2.24 7.37 -7.88
C PHE A 133 1.33 8.40 -7.21
N PHE A 134 0.65 7.98 -6.15
CA PHE A 134 -0.18 8.84 -5.33
C PHE A 134 0.68 9.45 -4.24
N ILE A 135 0.61 10.78 -4.08
CA ILE A 135 1.25 11.49 -2.99
C ILE A 135 0.15 12.01 -2.08
N GLY A 136 0.24 11.69 -0.79
CA GLY A 136 -0.71 12.12 0.22
C GLY A 136 -0.04 12.84 1.38
N GLU A 137 -0.69 13.90 1.85
CA GLU A 137 -0.33 14.59 3.09
C GLU A 137 -0.86 13.81 4.29
N ILE A 138 -0.01 13.59 5.29
CA ILE A 138 -0.40 12.96 6.55
C ILE A 138 -1.32 13.92 7.31
N ILE A 139 -2.59 13.54 7.47
CA ILE A 139 -3.59 14.32 8.21
C ILE A 139 -3.91 13.73 9.58
N ASP A 140 -3.65 12.44 9.77
CA ASP A 140 -3.73 11.75 11.05
C ASP A 140 -2.82 10.50 11.03
N CYS A 141 -2.29 10.11 12.18
CA CYS A 141 -1.48 8.90 12.29
C CYS A 141 -1.42 8.40 13.75
N LYS A 142 -1.11 7.12 13.91
CA LYS A 142 -0.87 6.53 15.22
C LYS A 142 0.12 5.39 15.13
N THR A 143 1.08 5.40 16.06
CA THR A 143 2.00 4.29 16.31
C THR A 143 1.63 3.65 17.66
N LYS A 144 1.41 2.33 17.69
CA LYS A 144 1.07 1.62 18.91
C LYS A 144 2.26 1.41 19.83
N ASN A 145 3.36 0.94 19.23
CA ASN A 145 4.61 0.68 19.95
C ASN A 145 5.77 1.32 19.17
N PRO A 146 6.33 2.44 19.64
CA PRO A 146 7.43 3.12 18.95
C PRO A 146 8.71 2.29 18.81
N ASP A 147 8.92 1.31 19.69
CA ASP A 147 10.12 0.47 19.68
C ASP A 147 10.00 -0.76 18.77
N GLU A 148 8.79 -1.04 18.27
CA GLU A 148 8.53 -2.17 17.38
C GLU A 148 8.78 -1.75 15.93
N ARG A 149 9.64 -2.52 15.21
CA ARG A 149 9.77 -2.33 13.77
C ARG A 149 8.56 -2.88 13.01
N VAL A 150 8.32 -2.35 11.82
CA VAL A 150 7.33 -2.88 10.89
C VAL A 150 7.94 -3.89 9.92
N ALA A 151 7.09 -4.73 9.33
CA ALA A 151 7.50 -5.71 8.33
C ALA A 151 7.94 -5.03 7.03
N TYR A 152 8.89 -5.65 6.36
CA TYR A 152 9.34 -5.31 5.01
C TYR A 152 9.40 -6.57 4.14
N MET A 153 9.64 -6.43 2.84
CA MET A 153 9.64 -7.54 1.89
C MET A 153 10.54 -8.71 2.30
N GLY A 154 11.68 -8.42 2.94
CA GLY A 154 12.62 -9.44 3.41
C GLY A 154 12.08 -10.36 4.51
N ASP A 155 11.02 -9.97 5.20
CA ASP A 155 10.33 -10.82 6.20
C ASP A 155 9.38 -11.82 5.55
N THR A 156 9.21 -11.78 4.24
CA THR A 156 8.27 -12.62 3.49
C THR A 156 9.00 -13.36 2.37
N ARG A 157 8.28 -14.29 1.72
CA ARG A 157 8.72 -14.92 0.46
C ARG A 157 8.14 -14.24 -0.77
N MET A 158 7.44 -13.11 -0.59
CA MET A 158 6.82 -12.35 -1.68
C MET A 158 7.89 -11.58 -2.44
N LYS A 159 7.64 -11.34 -3.73
CA LYS A 159 8.49 -10.51 -4.60
C LYS A 159 7.58 -9.58 -5.38
N TYR A 160 7.79 -8.29 -5.19
CA TYR A 160 7.11 -7.23 -5.92
C TYR A 160 8.13 -6.36 -6.64
N GLY A 161 7.72 -5.80 -7.76
CA GLY A 161 8.57 -4.98 -8.61
C GLY A 161 9.19 -5.78 -9.75
N GLY A 162 9.97 -5.10 -10.54
CA GLY A 162 10.54 -5.61 -11.78
C GLY A 162 9.64 -5.37 -12.99
N VAL A 163 10.07 -5.86 -14.12
CA VAL A 163 9.32 -5.79 -15.37
C VAL A 163 8.35 -6.97 -15.43
N PRO A 164 7.08 -6.78 -15.84
CA PRO A 164 6.17 -7.88 -16.06
C PRO A 164 6.78 -8.91 -17.00
N ARG A 165 6.78 -10.17 -16.60
CA ARG A 165 7.15 -11.25 -17.52
C ARG A 165 6.11 -11.26 -18.63
N GLY A 166 6.56 -11.08 -19.86
CA GLY A 166 5.72 -11.00 -21.03
C GLY A 166 4.77 -12.18 -21.12
N GLY A 167 3.51 -11.87 -21.33
CA GLY A 167 2.47 -12.69 -21.91
C GLY A 167 2.23 -14.06 -21.33
N HIS A 168 1.29 -14.13 -20.45
CA HIS A 168 0.38 -15.28 -20.46
C HIS A 168 -1.05 -14.74 -20.39
#